data_5a2e139ed865807a82b86fab3612f00c
#
_entry.id   5a2e139ed865807a82b86fab3612f00c
#
_cell.length_a   1.000
_cell.length_b   1.000
_cell.length_c   1.000
_cell.angle_alpha   90.00
_cell.angle_beta   90.00
_cell.angle_gamma   90.00
#
_symmetry.space_group_name_H-M   'P 1'
#
loop_
_entity.id
_entity.type
_entity.pdbx_description
1 polymer ?
#
loop_
_entity_poly.entity_id
_entity_poly.type
_entity_poly.pdbx_seq_one_letter_code
_entity_poly.pdbx_strand_id
1 'polypeptide(L)'
;VDAPDVIETGEQPVMAIRRKKDSSMVRALTMVKEKKADAFVSAGSSGAILVGGQVIVGRIRGVERPPMAPLIPTAKGVSILVDSGANVDSRPSFLVQWAKMGSIYMENIMGIKNPKVAIVNVGLEEESAGKRNISTVKSM
;
A
#
# COMPACT_ATOMS: atom_id res chain seq x y z
N VAL A 1 6.97 -22.60 12.09
CA VAL A 1 8.29 -21.94 11.98
C VAL A 1 8.52 -21.15 13.24
N ASP A 2 9.60 -21.43 13.95
CA ASP A 2 9.96 -20.69 15.16
C ASP A 2 10.38 -19.25 14.79
N ALA A 3 9.98 -18.25 15.59
CA ALA A 3 10.23 -16.84 15.36
C ALA A 3 10.38 -16.10 16.71
N PRO A 4 11.57 -16.17 17.33
CA PRO A 4 11.79 -15.67 18.69
C PRO A 4 11.73 -14.14 18.80
N ASP A 5 11.94 -13.40 17.71
CA ASP A 5 11.94 -11.95 17.72
C ASP A 5 10.57 -11.37 17.38
N VAL A 6 10.25 -10.22 18.00
CA VAL A 6 9.04 -9.44 17.74
C VAL A 6 9.43 -8.02 17.31
N ILE A 7 8.80 -7.52 16.26
CA ILE A 7 8.89 -6.11 15.86
C ILE A 7 7.75 -5.34 16.53
N GLU A 8 8.11 -4.44 17.43
CA GLU A 8 7.15 -3.62 18.16
C GLU A 8 6.62 -2.46 17.30
N THR A 9 5.41 -1.99 17.60
CA THR A 9 4.74 -0.93 16.80
C THR A 9 5.50 0.40 16.81
N GLY A 10 6.22 0.70 17.88
CA GLY A 10 6.99 1.95 18.02
C GLY A 10 8.40 1.91 17.42
N GLU A 11 8.85 0.77 16.90
CA GLU A 11 10.18 0.65 16.33
C GLU A 11 10.28 1.30 14.95
N GLN A 12 11.46 1.85 14.64
CA GLN A 12 11.72 2.36 13.30
C GLN A 12 11.69 1.22 12.26
N PRO A 13 10.77 1.23 11.30
CA PRO A 13 10.49 0.10 10.42
C PRO A 13 11.71 -0.45 9.68
N VAL A 14 12.52 0.44 9.08
CA VAL A 14 13.71 0.05 8.31
C VAL A 14 14.74 -0.66 9.16
N MET A 15 14.97 -0.15 10.36
CA MET A 15 15.95 -0.73 11.29
C MET A 15 15.45 -2.05 11.87
N ALA A 16 14.16 -2.13 12.21
CA ALA A 16 13.53 -3.34 12.73
C ALA A 16 13.64 -4.50 11.72
N ILE A 17 13.26 -4.27 10.48
CA ILE A 17 13.37 -5.29 9.39
C ILE A 17 14.81 -5.73 9.15
N ARG A 18 15.78 -4.82 9.27
CA ARG A 18 17.19 -5.17 9.05
C ARG A 18 17.82 -5.95 10.21
N ARG A 19 17.46 -5.61 11.45
CA ARG A 19 18.08 -6.18 12.66
C ARG A 19 17.41 -7.46 13.13
N LYS A 20 16.07 -7.50 13.12
CA LYS A 20 15.26 -8.60 13.65
C LYS A 20 14.91 -9.62 12.56
N LYS A 21 15.93 -10.26 12.01
CA LYS A 21 15.76 -11.23 10.91
C LYS A 21 14.96 -12.47 11.32
N ASP A 22 14.98 -12.80 12.60
CA ASP A 22 14.25 -13.91 13.17
C ASP A 22 12.86 -13.56 13.71
N SER A 23 12.40 -12.33 13.41
CA SER A 23 11.03 -11.94 13.74
C SER A 23 9.99 -12.67 12.87
N SER A 24 8.82 -12.90 13.45
CA SER A 24 7.70 -13.54 12.76
C SER A 24 7.36 -12.86 11.42
N MET A 25 7.42 -11.53 11.39
CA MET A 25 7.16 -10.75 10.19
C MET A 25 8.21 -10.98 9.09
N VAL A 26 9.50 -10.91 9.43
CA VAL A 26 10.58 -11.12 8.44
C VAL A 26 10.59 -12.55 7.94
N ARG A 27 10.42 -13.55 8.81
CA ARG A 27 10.34 -14.95 8.43
C ARG A 27 9.15 -15.23 7.52
N ALA A 28 7.95 -14.73 7.85
CA ALA A 28 6.76 -14.92 7.03
C ALA A 28 6.87 -14.25 5.66
N LEU A 29 7.37 -13.01 5.57
CA LEU A 29 7.64 -12.34 4.29
C LEU A 29 8.70 -13.09 3.45
N THR A 30 9.70 -13.67 4.10
CA THR A 30 10.70 -14.50 3.42
C THR A 30 10.07 -15.75 2.84
N MET A 31 9.17 -16.42 3.58
CA MET A 31 8.42 -17.57 3.05
C MET A 31 7.59 -17.23 1.82
N VAL A 32 6.95 -16.08 1.78
CA VAL A 32 6.23 -15.60 0.58
C VAL A 32 7.22 -15.39 -0.58
N LYS A 33 8.35 -14.73 -0.34
CA LYS A 33 9.39 -14.54 -1.36
C LYS A 33 9.90 -15.86 -1.94
N GLU A 34 10.10 -16.85 -1.08
CA GLU A 34 10.58 -18.18 -1.44
C GLU A 34 9.48 -19.10 -2.02
N LYS A 35 8.26 -18.59 -2.18
CA LYS A 35 7.08 -19.36 -2.64
C LYS A 35 6.73 -20.56 -1.75
N LYS A 36 7.07 -20.48 -0.46
CA LYS A 36 6.69 -21.44 0.58
C LYS A 36 5.34 -21.08 1.22
N ALA A 37 4.84 -19.89 0.94
CA ALA A 37 3.52 -19.41 1.34
C ALA A 37 2.95 -18.52 0.21
N ASP A 38 1.63 -18.57 0.01
CA ASP A 38 0.94 -17.80 -1.03
C ASP A 38 0.59 -16.39 -0.56
N ALA A 39 0.43 -16.19 0.74
CA ALA A 39 0.08 -14.90 1.33
C ALA A 39 0.68 -14.73 2.73
N PHE A 40 0.71 -13.48 3.17
CA PHE A 40 1.11 -13.05 4.50
C PHE A 40 0.02 -12.19 5.11
N VAL A 41 -0.40 -12.51 6.33
CA VAL A 41 -1.38 -11.73 7.11
C VAL A 41 -0.75 -11.33 8.43
N SER A 42 -0.89 -10.08 8.81
CA SER A 42 -0.31 -9.55 10.05
C SER A 42 -1.17 -8.42 10.63
N ALA A 43 -1.27 -8.37 11.94
CA ALA A 43 -1.82 -7.25 12.70
C ALA A 43 -0.70 -6.34 13.28
N GLY A 44 0.55 -6.54 12.85
CA GLY A 44 1.70 -5.81 13.37
C GLY A 44 1.85 -4.38 12.80
N SER A 45 3.04 -3.79 12.98
CA SER A 45 3.37 -2.45 12.48
C SER A 45 3.18 -2.33 10.98
N SER A 46 2.24 -1.50 10.53
CA SER A 46 1.98 -1.24 9.10
C SER A 46 3.22 -0.73 8.36
N GLY A 47 4.02 0.12 9.02
CA GLY A 47 5.28 0.61 8.46
C GLY A 47 6.30 -0.50 8.23
N ALA A 48 6.41 -1.43 9.17
CA ALA A 48 7.32 -2.58 9.02
C ALA A 48 6.83 -3.55 7.93
N ILE A 49 5.52 -3.77 7.81
CA ILE A 49 4.93 -4.57 6.72
C ILE A 49 5.26 -3.94 5.36
N LEU A 50 5.06 -2.63 5.22
CA LEU A 50 5.34 -1.90 3.97
C LEU A 50 6.82 -1.99 3.60
N VAL A 51 7.71 -1.72 4.55
CA VAL A 51 9.17 -1.80 4.33
C VAL A 51 9.60 -3.24 4.03
N GLY A 52 9.12 -4.20 4.81
CA GLY A 52 9.42 -5.62 4.61
C GLY A 52 8.93 -6.12 3.26
N GLY A 53 7.72 -5.77 2.86
CA GLY A 53 7.18 -6.06 1.54
C GLY A 53 8.08 -5.53 0.41
N GLN A 54 8.53 -4.28 0.52
CA GLN A 54 9.40 -3.68 -0.49
C GLN A 54 10.82 -4.28 -0.53
N VAL A 55 11.40 -4.58 0.62
CA VAL A 55 12.81 -4.98 0.73
C VAL A 55 12.98 -6.50 0.58
N ILE A 56 12.06 -7.29 1.14
CA ILE A 56 12.14 -8.75 1.14
C ILE A 56 11.44 -9.34 -0.09
N VAL A 57 10.15 -9.05 -0.27
CA VAL A 57 9.34 -9.59 -1.38
C VAL A 57 9.71 -8.89 -2.69
N GLY A 58 9.87 -7.59 -2.64
CA GLY A 58 10.22 -6.76 -3.79
C GLY A 58 9.03 -5.99 -4.34
N ARG A 59 9.32 -5.01 -5.20
CA ARG A 59 8.31 -4.18 -5.88
C ARG A 59 8.01 -4.71 -7.28
N ILE A 60 6.81 -4.54 -7.74
CA ILE A 60 6.47 -4.73 -9.16
C ILE A 60 7.29 -3.74 -9.99
N ARG A 61 7.87 -4.20 -11.08
CA ARG A 61 8.69 -3.37 -11.98
C ARG A 61 7.88 -2.16 -12.48
N GLY A 62 8.44 -0.98 -12.35
CA GLY A 62 7.79 0.27 -12.74
C GLY A 62 6.95 0.93 -11.63
N VAL A 63 6.67 0.25 -10.51
CA VAL A 63 6.00 0.86 -9.35
C VAL A 63 7.03 1.60 -8.50
N GLU A 64 6.88 2.92 -8.40
CA GLU A 64 7.81 3.76 -7.63
C GLU A 64 7.57 3.62 -6.12
N ARG A 65 6.30 3.66 -5.69
CA ARG A 65 5.89 3.56 -4.30
C ARG A 65 4.65 2.65 -4.17
N PRO A 66 4.75 1.52 -3.49
CA PRO A 66 3.57 0.71 -3.18
C PRO A 66 2.70 1.45 -2.15
N PRO A 67 1.39 1.55 -2.38
CA PRO A 67 0.45 2.13 -1.43
C PRO A 67 -0.09 1.08 -0.47
N MET A 68 -0.71 1.54 0.61
CA MET A 68 -1.63 0.75 1.40
C MET A 68 -3.04 0.93 0.83
N ALA A 69 -3.73 -0.17 0.53
CA ALA A 69 -4.97 -0.13 -0.23
C ALA A 69 -6.09 -0.98 0.40
N PRO A 70 -6.65 -0.54 1.56
CA PRO A 70 -7.76 -1.25 2.19
C PRO A 70 -9.05 -1.15 1.36
N LEU A 71 -9.84 -2.21 1.42
CA LEU A 71 -11.22 -2.23 0.93
C LEU A 71 -12.14 -1.62 1.98
N ILE A 72 -12.98 -0.68 1.57
CA ILE A 72 -13.94 0.01 2.43
C ILE A 72 -15.34 -0.37 2.01
N PRO A 73 -16.14 -0.97 2.90
CA PRO A 73 -17.56 -1.23 2.62
C PRO A 73 -18.34 0.09 2.52
N THR A 74 -19.23 0.16 1.56
CA THR A 74 -20.10 1.32 1.33
C THR A 74 -21.54 0.88 1.20
N ALA A 75 -22.48 1.82 1.27
CA ALA A 75 -23.93 1.51 1.10
C ALA A 75 -24.26 0.90 -0.27
N LYS A 76 -23.40 1.05 -1.28
CA LYS A 76 -23.62 0.56 -2.65
C LYS A 76 -22.64 -0.54 -3.08
N GLY A 77 -21.90 -1.11 -2.13
CA GLY A 77 -20.89 -2.14 -2.40
C GLY A 77 -19.56 -1.86 -1.72
N VAL A 78 -18.45 -2.01 -2.44
CA VAL A 78 -17.11 -1.84 -1.90
C VAL A 78 -16.33 -0.80 -2.71
N SER A 79 -15.51 -0.03 -2.02
CA SER A 79 -14.52 0.88 -2.60
C SER A 79 -13.12 0.54 -2.11
N ILE A 80 -12.10 0.87 -2.88
CA ILE A 80 -10.71 0.77 -2.44
C ILE A 80 -10.16 2.17 -2.19
N LEU A 81 -9.54 2.39 -1.03
CA LEU A 81 -8.86 3.65 -0.71
C LEU A 81 -7.36 3.48 -0.95
N VAL A 82 -6.78 4.31 -1.83
CA VAL A 82 -5.36 4.24 -2.21
C VAL A 82 -4.76 5.64 -2.20
N ASP A 83 -3.88 6.02 -1.35
CA ASP A 83 -3.15 5.34 -0.29
C ASP A 83 -3.79 5.63 1.08
N SER A 84 -3.79 4.65 1.96
CA SER A 84 -4.33 4.79 3.33
C SER A 84 -3.22 5.03 4.36
N GLY A 85 -2.45 6.13 4.19
CA GLY A 85 -1.50 6.61 5.19
C GLY A 85 -0.12 5.93 5.20
N ALA A 86 0.22 5.13 4.20
CA ALA A 86 1.57 4.55 4.08
C ALA A 86 2.60 5.56 3.57
N ASN A 87 2.17 6.57 2.83
CA ASN A 87 3.00 7.63 2.27
C ASN A 87 2.52 8.99 2.73
N VAL A 88 3.37 9.73 3.42
CA VAL A 88 3.03 11.07 3.97
C VAL A 88 2.90 12.08 2.84
N ASP A 89 3.84 12.06 1.89
CA ASP A 89 3.85 12.96 0.74
C ASP A 89 3.60 12.18 -0.56
N SER A 90 2.57 12.57 -1.29
CA SER A 90 2.20 11.94 -2.56
C SER A 90 2.53 12.85 -3.74
N ARG A 91 3.46 12.42 -4.58
CA ARG A 91 3.73 13.10 -5.86
C ARG A 91 2.61 12.80 -6.86
N PRO A 92 2.33 13.69 -7.83
CA PRO A 92 1.33 13.42 -8.85
C PRO A 92 1.54 12.10 -9.61
N SER A 93 2.80 11.72 -9.90
CA SER A 93 3.12 10.45 -10.53
C SER A 93 2.67 9.23 -9.70
N PHE A 94 2.75 9.31 -8.38
CA PHE A 94 2.28 8.24 -7.50
C PHE A 94 0.76 8.09 -7.55
N LEU A 95 0.02 9.22 -7.53
CA LEU A 95 -1.44 9.20 -7.61
C LEU A 95 -1.93 8.53 -8.90
N VAL A 96 -1.27 8.82 -10.03
CA VAL A 96 -1.56 8.17 -11.31
C VAL A 96 -1.29 6.67 -11.27
N GLN A 97 -0.14 6.24 -10.70
CA GLN A 97 0.18 4.83 -10.55
C GLN A 97 -0.82 4.12 -9.63
N TRP A 98 -1.16 4.73 -8.50
CA TRP A 98 -2.11 4.17 -7.54
C TRP A 98 -3.53 4.06 -8.10
N ALA A 99 -3.97 5.05 -8.86
CA ALA A 99 -5.24 4.99 -9.56
C ALA A 99 -5.32 3.80 -10.53
N LYS A 100 -4.25 3.58 -11.32
CA LYS A 100 -4.15 2.42 -12.21
C LYS A 100 -4.13 1.10 -11.45
N MET A 101 -3.33 1.02 -10.37
CA MET A 101 -3.26 -0.19 -9.54
C MET A 101 -4.61 -0.50 -8.89
N GLY A 102 -5.28 0.51 -8.33
CA GLY A 102 -6.61 0.37 -7.76
C GLY A 102 -7.65 -0.08 -8.79
N SER A 103 -7.64 0.51 -9.99
CA SER A 103 -8.55 0.09 -11.07
C SER A 103 -8.33 -1.37 -11.48
N ILE A 104 -7.07 -1.78 -11.70
CA ILE A 104 -6.72 -3.17 -12.03
C ILE A 104 -7.19 -4.12 -10.93
N TYR A 105 -6.99 -3.76 -9.66
CA TYR A 105 -7.44 -4.57 -8.54
C TYR A 105 -8.97 -4.71 -8.51
N MET A 106 -9.69 -3.60 -8.64
CA MET A 106 -11.16 -3.60 -8.63
C MET A 106 -11.74 -4.40 -9.80
N GLU A 107 -11.12 -4.33 -10.98
CA GLU A 107 -11.57 -5.09 -12.15
C GLU A 107 -11.28 -6.60 -12.03
N ASN A 108 -10.05 -6.96 -11.67
CA ASN A 108 -9.62 -8.36 -11.77
C ASN A 108 -9.88 -9.17 -10.49
N ILE A 109 -9.88 -8.52 -9.34
CA ILE A 109 -10.08 -9.20 -8.04
C ILE A 109 -11.53 -9.05 -7.57
N MET A 110 -12.10 -7.83 -7.70
CA MET A 110 -13.45 -7.55 -7.22
C MET A 110 -14.52 -7.72 -8.32
N GLY A 111 -14.13 -7.89 -9.58
CA GLY A 111 -15.05 -8.08 -10.71
C GLY A 111 -15.85 -6.84 -11.10
N ILE A 112 -15.45 -5.65 -10.62
CA ILE A 112 -16.14 -4.38 -10.91
C ILE A 112 -15.63 -3.81 -12.21
N LYS A 113 -16.46 -3.89 -13.25
CA LYS A 113 -16.13 -3.35 -14.59
C LYS A 113 -16.13 -1.82 -14.57
N ASN A 114 -15.10 -1.23 -15.20
CA ASN A 114 -14.93 0.23 -15.33
C ASN A 114 -15.04 0.97 -13.99
N PRO A 115 -14.19 0.70 -13.00
CA PRO A 115 -14.24 1.34 -11.71
C PRO A 115 -14.02 2.85 -11.86
N LYS A 116 -14.83 3.63 -11.14
CA LYS A 116 -14.68 5.09 -11.12
C LYS A 116 -13.57 5.47 -10.15
N VAL A 117 -12.72 6.37 -10.58
CA VAL A 117 -11.61 6.90 -9.77
C VAL A 117 -11.92 8.34 -9.35
N ALA A 118 -11.70 8.65 -8.07
CA ALA A 118 -11.82 9.99 -7.53
C ALA A 118 -10.62 10.29 -6.62
N ILE A 119 -10.24 11.55 -6.50
CA ILE A 119 -9.25 12.00 -5.52
C ILE A 119 -10.01 12.53 -4.30
N VAL A 120 -9.61 12.02 -3.13
CA VAL A 120 -10.03 12.58 -1.83
C VAL A 120 -9.12 13.77 -1.53
N ASN A 121 -9.71 14.92 -1.36
CA ASN A 121 -9.02 16.15 -0.97
C ASN A 121 -9.57 16.66 0.35
N VAL A 122 -8.69 17.06 1.27
CA VAL A 122 -9.05 17.60 2.59
C VAL A 122 -9.32 19.10 2.54
N GLY A 123 -8.90 19.80 1.47
CA GLY A 123 -9.12 21.24 1.30
C GLY A 123 -10.53 21.58 0.83
N LEU A 124 -11.10 22.64 1.42
CA LEU A 124 -12.42 23.18 1.04
C LEU A 124 -12.38 24.02 -0.24
N GLU A 125 -11.21 24.48 -0.69
CA GLU A 125 -11.01 25.36 -1.84
C GLU A 125 -10.02 24.74 -2.84
N GLU A 126 -10.21 25.06 -4.15
CA GLU A 126 -9.30 24.62 -5.21
C GLU A 126 -7.84 25.09 -5.00
N GLU A 127 -7.63 26.16 -4.25
CA GLU A 127 -6.30 26.68 -3.92
C GLU A 127 -5.56 25.87 -2.85
N SER A 128 -6.27 25.19 -1.95
CA SER A 128 -5.68 24.34 -0.90
C SER A 128 -5.40 22.90 -1.38
N ALA A 129 -6.07 22.45 -2.41
CA ALA A 129 -5.66 21.29 -3.19
C ALA A 129 -4.48 21.72 -4.03
N GLY A 130 -3.28 21.47 -3.56
CA GLY A 130 -2.08 21.92 -4.29
C GLY A 130 -2.25 21.70 -5.79
N LYS A 131 -2.17 22.76 -6.57
CA LYS A 131 -2.38 22.83 -8.05
C LYS A 131 -1.72 21.68 -8.85
N ARG A 132 -0.76 21.00 -8.24
CA ARG A 132 -0.05 19.83 -8.77
C ARG A 132 -0.87 18.54 -8.81
N ASN A 133 -1.84 18.35 -7.91
CA ASN A 133 -2.59 17.08 -7.83
C ASN A 133 -3.78 17.06 -8.81
N ILE A 134 -4.41 18.21 -9.03
CA ILE A 134 -5.59 18.32 -9.90
C ILE A 134 -5.23 18.21 -11.39
N SER A 135 -4.08 18.75 -11.80
CA SER A 135 -3.64 18.69 -13.20
C SER A 135 -3.33 17.27 -13.68
N THR A 136 -2.92 16.39 -12.77
CA THR A 136 -2.52 15.02 -13.12
C THR A 136 -3.72 14.10 -13.34
N VAL A 137 -4.87 14.37 -12.72
CA VAL A 137 -6.09 13.56 -12.86
C VAL A 137 -6.92 13.96 -14.06
N LYS A 138 -6.84 15.23 -14.51
CA LYS A 138 -7.50 15.69 -15.73
C LYS A 138 -6.92 15.06 -17.01
N SER A 139 -5.77 14.41 -16.93
CA SER A 139 -5.10 13.73 -18.05
C SER A 139 -5.36 12.22 -18.14
N MET A 140 -6.21 11.67 -17.26
CA MET A 140 -6.70 10.29 -17.28
C MET A 140 -8.13 10.21 -17.81
#